data_ab6699d7643f700215ef7be1ea050ede
#
_entry.id   ab6699d7643f700215ef7be1ea050ede
#
_cell.length_a   1.000
_cell.length_b   1.000
_cell.length_c   1.000
_cell.angle_alpha   90.00
_cell.angle_beta   90.00
_cell.angle_gamma   90.00
#
_symmetry.space_group_name_H-M   'P 1'
#
loop_
_entity.id
_entity.type
_entity.pdbx_description
1 polymer ?
#
loop_
_entity_poly.entity_id
_entity_poly.type
_entity_poly.pdbx_seq_one_letter_code
_entity_poly.pdbx_strand_id
1 'polypeptide(L)'
;MKRPIIGMLALCSSVIAMGETVDVKTLEYTGPYPVQMPLMFDSVDVNSRKFDVKSLLDTHVSQATLRNPEIFSGDVAPGSDDAYALHLLGFTVENRHYAKASLNVKGLKNYNVYVDGRKLEGNQLVLTPATHKITVMYLSEKGKSDSIKVSLDSEHPELLKVGTGTSRMYTLDDVLHGTRISSTSISPDGKYMITSYYHTRKGGAYEYVYRISDVAAGNVVAETSDAIKWMPKGSRYYYTRNTNDGRVLYAVDVATGRRDLIASDIPNEWFTISPDESYLIITSVQSGPKESPDVYEIIQPEDRQPGWRDRYMLAKYDLATGVQQPITFGHNSVSLSDISDDSKKLLVRTSRSRLTSRPTTLTSLYVIDLATMTSTPVVEDDGFISGAMFLPDATKVLVSGSPESLDGVGRNLPEGRTPSMVDEQLYLINIVDRKVTPLTKEFDPNIQQHVWSRADNMIYFTAENRDMYSLYRLNPANGDITMIPVPEDLVKGISLPDAGRTMAWFGQGASNSDRLYKLDTKTLKSTLLDDPVKEQLK
;
A
#
# COMPACT_ATOMS: atom_id res chain seq x y z
N MET A 1 16.57 -50.54 -66.77
CA MET A 1 15.52 -49.49 -66.86
C MET A 1 15.75 -48.46 -65.77
N LYS A 2 16.34 -47.31 -66.12
CA LYS A 2 16.60 -46.19 -65.20
C LYS A 2 15.46 -45.17 -65.38
N ARG A 3 14.75 -44.88 -64.31
CA ARG A 3 13.74 -43.78 -64.25
C ARG A 3 14.44 -42.52 -63.78
N PRO A 4 14.25 -41.36 -64.39
CA PRO A 4 14.74 -40.08 -63.89
C PRO A 4 13.79 -39.52 -62.79
N ILE A 5 14.40 -39.04 -61.73
CA ILE A 5 13.73 -38.26 -60.69
C ILE A 5 13.74 -36.79 -61.12
N ILE A 6 12.58 -36.24 -61.43
CA ILE A 6 12.39 -34.81 -61.67
C ILE A 6 12.28 -34.14 -60.32
N GLY A 7 13.30 -33.39 -59.91
CA GLY A 7 13.28 -32.53 -58.77
C GLY A 7 12.49 -31.25 -59.07
N MET A 8 11.37 -31.06 -58.36
CA MET A 8 10.56 -29.84 -58.40
C MET A 8 11.16 -28.83 -57.45
N LEU A 9 11.90 -27.85 -57.97
CA LEU A 9 12.32 -26.67 -57.19
C LEU A 9 11.07 -25.81 -56.89
N ALA A 10 10.61 -25.82 -55.65
CA ALA A 10 9.64 -24.83 -55.18
C ALA A 10 10.39 -23.51 -54.91
N LEU A 11 10.22 -22.54 -55.79
CA LEU A 11 10.55 -21.15 -55.50
C LEU A 11 9.56 -20.65 -54.41
N CYS A 12 10.04 -20.57 -53.18
CA CYS A 12 9.38 -19.73 -52.17
C CYS A 12 9.64 -18.27 -52.53
N SER A 13 8.75 -17.65 -53.28
CA SER A 13 8.65 -16.19 -53.34
C SER A 13 8.22 -15.67 -51.97
N SER A 14 9.16 -15.16 -51.19
CA SER A 14 8.85 -14.33 -50.04
C SER A 14 8.13 -13.08 -50.55
N VAL A 15 6.82 -13.07 -50.40
CA VAL A 15 6.06 -11.83 -50.52
C VAL A 15 6.52 -10.96 -49.36
N ILE A 16 7.33 -9.95 -49.63
CA ILE A 16 7.61 -8.87 -48.72
C ILE A 16 6.26 -8.12 -48.62
N ALA A 17 5.49 -8.36 -47.58
CA ALA A 17 4.36 -7.52 -47.27
C ALA A 17 4.92 -6.11 -47.06
N MET A 18 4.61 -5.19 -47.99
CA MET A 18 4.91 -3.77 -47.79
C MET A 18 3.99 -3.29 -46.66
N GLY A 19 4.57 -3.12 -45.47
CA GLY A 19 3.85 -2.50 -44.34
C GLY A 19 3.42 -1.08 -44.73
N GLU A 20 2.23 -0.68 -44.30
CA GLU A 20 1.81 0.71 -44.43
C GLU A 20 2.53 1.57 -43.42
N THR A 21 2.81 2.83 -43.82
CA THR A 21 3.54 3.81 -43.00
C THR A 21 2.61 4.69 -42.23
N VAL A 22 2.81 4.79 -40.90
CA VAL A 22 2.15 5.76 -40.01
C VAL A 22 3.10 6.95 -39.79
N ASP A 23 2.78 8.11 -40.35
CA ASP A 23 3.56 9.33 -40.12
C ASP A 23 3.30 9.93 -38.75
N VAL A 24 4.37 10.27 -38.00
CA VAL A 24 4.30 10.99 -36.71
C VAL A 24 4.34 12.50 -36.99
N LYS A 25 3.17 13.12 -37.11
CA LYS A 25 3.04 14.53 -37.50
C LYS A 25 3.30 15.53 -36.37
N THR A 26 3.12 15.09 -35.13
CA THR A 26 3.22 15.93 -33.95
C THR A 26 4.13 15.27 -32.94
N LEU A 27 5.08 16.00 -32.40
CA LEU A 27 6.06 15.58 -31.43
C LEU A 27 6.04 16.50 -30.22
N GLU A 28 6.43 15.99 -29.06
CA GLU A 28 6.75 16.78 -27.88
C GLU A 28 8.22 17.18 -27.94
N TYR A 29 8.52 18.45 -27.79
CA TYR A 29 9.89 18.97 -27.84
C TYR A 29 10.31 19.50 -26.48
N THR A 30 11.54 19.17 -26.09
CA THR A 30 12.25 19.78 -24.97
C THR A 30 13.71 20.03 -25.35
N GLY A 31 14.21 21.19 -24.97
CA GLY A 31 15.56 21.67 -25.30
C GLY A 31 15.56 23.14 -25.71
N PRO A 32 16.68 23.70 -26.20
CA PRO A 32 18.01 23.06 -26.27
C PRO A 32 18.67 22.91 -24.89
N TYR A 33 19.43 21.83 -24.71
CA TYR A 33 20.28 21.62 -23.54
C TYR A 33 21.74 21.77 -23.97
N PRO A 34 22.40 22.90 -23.69
CA PRO A 34 23.79 23.13 -24.08
C PRO A 34 24.71 22.07 -23.48
N VAL A 35 25.58 21.53 -24.31
CA VAL A 35 26.64 20.57 -23.90
C VAL A 35 27.97 21.03 -24.43
N GLN A 36 29.05 20.70 -23.69
CA GLN A 36 30.38 21.12 -24.05
C GLN A 36 31.27 19.91 -24.33
N MET A 37 32.25 20.12 -25.18
CA MET A 37 33.32 19.14 -25.35
C MET A 37 34.05 18.92 -24.03
N PRO A 38 34.42 17.68 -23.67
CA PRO A 38 35.20 17.45 -22.46
C PRO A 38 36.58 18.07 -22.60
N LEU A 39 37.21 18.37 -21.47
CA LEU A 39 38.61 18.80 -21.49
C LEU A 39 39.49 17.70 -22.09
N MET A 40 40.53 18.10 -22.78
CA MET A 40 41.51 17.21 -23.45
C MET A 40 40.88 16.33 -24.60
N PHE A 41 39.79 16.78 -25.19
CA PHE A 41 39.12 16.07 -26.30
C PHE A 41 40.00 15.88 -27.53
N ASP A 42 41.05 16.65 -27.68
CA ASP A 42 42.07 16.59 -28.73
C ASP A 42 43.11 15.48 -28.49
N SER A 43 43.15 14.90 -27.28
CA SER A 43 44.01 13.77 -26.96
C SER A 43 43.37 12.43 -27.37
N VAL A 44 43.98 11.32 -26.99
CA VAL A 44 43.45 9.97 -27.21
C VAL A 44 43.18 9.27 -25.87
N ASP A 45 42.21 8.37 -25.90
CA ASP A 45 41.87 7.53 -24.74
C ASP A 45 42.91 6.39 -24.53
N VAL A 46 42.69 5.57 -23.49
CA VAL A 46 43.55 4.41 -23.16
C VAL A 46 43.62 3.35 -24.29
N ASN A 47 42.68 3.40 -25.24
CA ASN A 47 42.65 2.53 -26.41
C ASN A 47 43.14 3.25 -27.68
N SER A 48 43.83 4.39 -27.55
CA SER A 48 44.34 5.22 -28.65
C SER A 48 43.27 5.78 -29.58
N ARG A 49 42.02 5.94 -29.11
CA ARG A 49 40.89 6.49 -29.87
C ARG A 49 40.71 7.97 -29.57
N LYS A 50 40.44 8.77 -30.59
CA LYS A 50 40.04 10.19 -30.44
C LYS A 50 38.62 10.30 -29.90
N PHE A 51 38.33 11.40 -29.22
CA PHE A 51 36.99 11.70 -28.78
C PHE A 51 36.06 11.82 -30.01
N ASP A 52 34.95 11.09 -29.96
CA ASP A 52 33.89 11.22 -30.97
C ASP A 52 32.80 12.17 -30.43
N VAL A 53 32.51 13.22 -31.17
CA VAL A 53 31.46 14.21 -30.84
C VAL A 53 30.10 13.52 -30.58
N LYS A 54 29.84 12.40 -31.25
CA LYS A 54 28.63 11.61 -31.02
C LYS A 54 28.49 11.09 -29.60
N SER A 55 29.61 10.94 -28.87
CA SER A 55 29.59 10.54 -27.46
C SER A 55 28.89 11.57 -26.55
N LEU A 56 28.68 12.81 -27.02
CA LEU A 56 27.85 13.78 -26.32
C LEU A 56 26.38 13.35 -26.21
N LEU A 57 25.90 12.45 -27.09
CA LEU A 57 24.58 11.82 -26.99
C LEU A 57 24.45 10.82 -25.84
N ASP A 58 25.54 10.42 -25.21
CA ASP A 58 25.52 9.57 -24.02
C ASP A 58 25.38 10.39 -22.71
N THR A 59 25.27 11.73 -22.84
CA THR A 59 25.00 12.62 -21.70
C THR A 59 23.64 12.28 -21.11
N HIS A 60 23.61 12.01 -19.80
CA HIS A 60 22.37 11.72 -19.08
C HIS A 60 21.48 12.97 -19.01
N VAL A 61 20.24 12.84 -19.46
CA VAL A 61 19.21 13.87 -19.30
C VAL A 61 18.17 13.36 -18.32
N SER A 62 17.98 14.08 -17.21
CA SER A 62 17.00 13.72 -16.18
C SER A 62 15.58 13.74 -16.75
N GLN A 63 14.76 12.75 -16.39
CA GLN A 63 13.34 12.74 -16.78
C GLN A 63 12.57 13.98 -16.22
N ALA A 64 13.06 14.59 -15.14
CA ALA A 64 12.49 15.82 -14.61
C ALA A 64 12.57 17.00 -15.59
N THR A 65 13.55 17.01 -16.49
CA THR A 65 13.68 18.04 -17.55
C THR A 65 12.66 17.86 -18.68
N LEU A 66 11.99 16.71 -18.77
CA LEU A 66 10.94 16.45 -19.75
C LEU A 66 9.54 16.91 -19.29
N ARG A 67 9.43 17.59 -18.17
CA ARG A 67 8.16 18.18 -17.72
C ARG A 67 7.85 19.43 -18.53
N ASN A 68 6.59 19.55 -18.98
CA ASN A 68 6.10 20.66 -19.81
C ASN A 68 6.76 20.78 -21.19
N PRO A 69 6.70 19.74 -22.04
CA PRO A 69 7.21 19.81 -23.40
C PRO A 69 6.37 20.77 -24.24
N GLU A 70 7.01 21.39 -25.25
CA GLU A 70 6.33 22.16 -26.27
C GLU A 70 5.88 21.25 -27.42
N ILE A 71 4.78 21.59 -28.07
CA ILE A 71 4.32 20.82 -29.24
C ILE A 71 5.08 21.27 -30.48
N PHE A 72 5.69 20.34 -31.16
CA PHE A 72 6.46 20.54 -32.38
C PHE A 72 5.81 19.78 -33.57
N SER A 73 5.62 20.45 -34.68
CA SER A 73 5.02 19.89 -35.92
C SER A 73 5.75 20.36 -37.20
N GLY A 74 7.04 20.65 -37.11
CA GLY A 74 7.85 21.12 -38.22
C GLY A 74 8.67 20.03 -38.89
N ASP A 75 9.15 20.30 -40.12
CA ASP A 75 10.05 19.43 -40.88
C ASP A 75 11.53 19.79 -40.67
N VAL A 76 11.83 20.88 -39.98
CA VAL A 76 13.19 21.34 -39.65
C VAL A 76 13.40 21.12 -38.16
N ALA A 77 14.40 20.32 -37.80
CA ALA A 77 14.70 20.02 -36.42
C ALA A 77 15.12 21.31 -35.67
N PRO A 78 14.61 21.55 -34.45
CA PRO A 78 15.05 22.66 -33.62
C PRO A 78 16.57 22.68 -33.45
N GLY A 79 17.17 23.87 -33.58
CA GLY A 79 18.61 24.09 -33.44
C GLY A 79 18.94 24.87 -32.18
N SER A 80 20.23 25.21 -32.01
CA SER A 80 20.73 26.06 -30.94
C SER A 80 21.84 26.99 -31.44
N ASP A 81 21.97 28.14 -30.76
CA ASP A 81 23.11 29.05 -30.94
C ASP A 81 24.36 28.59 -30.18
N ASP A 82 24.26 27.56 -29.36
CA ASP A 82 25.40 26.92 -28.70
C ASP A 82 26.20 26.07 -29.63
N ALA A 83 27.51 25.85 -29.34
CA ALA A 83 28.38 25.05 -30.17
C ALA A 83 27.81 23.64 -30.39
N TYR A 84 27.31 23.04 -29.31
CA TYR A 84 26.56 21.78 -29.30
C TYR A 84 25.40 21.86 -28.31
N ALA A 85 24.26 21.30 -28.66
CA ALA A 85 23.14 21.15 -27.76
C ALA A 85 22.38 19.85 -28.00
N LEU A 86 21.88 19.25 -26.91
CA LEU A 86 20.97 18.11 -26.95
C LEU A 86 19.52 18.58 -27.04
N HIS A 87 18.74 17.86 -27.82
CA HIS A 87 17.32 18.07 -27.99
C HIS A 87 16.60 16.74 -27.87
N LEU A 88 15.38 16.77 -27.31
CA LEU A 88 14.55 15.60 -27.19
C LEU A 88 13.22 15.81 -27.90
N LEU A 89 12.85 14.85 -28.72
CA LEU A 89 11.55 14.78 -29.38
C LEU A 89 10.84 13.52 -28.92
N GLY A 90 9.68 13.66 -28.35
CA GLY A 90 8.88 12.58 -27.78
C GLY A 90 7.56 12.38 -28.51
N PHE A 91 7.06 11.16 -28.51
CA PHE A 91 5.69 10.82 -28.88
C PHE A 91 5.29 9.49 -28.23
N THR A 92 4.00 9.19 -28.23
CA THR A 92 3.46 7.96 -27.69
C THR A 92 2.89 7.08 -28.80
N VAL A 93 3.00 5.76 -28.61
CA VAL A 93 2.34 4.74 -29.43
C VAL A 93 1.48 3.89 -28.52
N GLU A 94 0.16 4.04 -28.62
CA GLU A 94 -0.82 3.20 -27.93
C GLU A 94 -1.20 2.03 -28.84
N ASN A 95 -1.12 0.80 -28.33
CA ASN A 95 -1.59 -0.41 -29.00
C ASN A 95 -2.23 -1.37 -28.00
N ARG A 96 -3.29 -2.06 -28.43
CA ARG A 96 -4.04 -3.02 -27.59
C ARG A 96 -3.66 -4.47 -27.82
N HIS A 97 -2.83 -4.73 -28.80
CA HIS A 97 -2.34 -6.06 -29.19
C HIS A 97 -0.84 -6.05 -29.32
N TYR A 98 -0.19 -7.19 -29.28
CA TYR A 98 1.22 -7.30 -29.62
C TYR A 98 1.42 -6.86 -31.07
N ALA A 99 2.32 -5.92 -31.29
CA ALA A 99 2.64 -5.39 -32.61
C ALA A 99 4.14 -5.31 -32.83
N LYS A 100 4.56 -5.41 -34.06
CA LYS A 100 5.93 -5.10 -34.52
C LYS A 100 5.88 -3.92 -35.46
N ALA A 101 6.85 -3.02 -35.31
CA ALA A 101 6.99 -1.88 -36.20
C ALA A 101 8.46 -1.55 -36.40
N SER A 102 8.78 -0.90 -37.52
CA SER A 102 10.11 -0.32 -37.78
C SER A 102 10.01 1.19 -37.59
N LEU A 103 10.80 1.75 -36.69
CA LEU A 103 10.88 3.20 -36.51
C LEU A 103 11.86 3.79 -37.53
N ASN A 104 11.39 4.74 -38.30
CA ASN A 104 12.21 5.48 -39.25
C ASN A 104 12.34 6.94 -38.81
N VAL A 105 13.58 7.36 -38.53
CA VAL A 105 13.94 8.75 -38.26
C VAL A 105 14.84 9.21 -39.43
N LYS A 106 14.32 10.12 -40.25
CA LYS A 106 15.02 10.65 -41.43
C LYS A 106 15.41 12.11 -41.21
N GLY A 107 16.57 12.49 -41.76
CA GLY A 107 17.08 13.86 -41.77
C GLY A 107 18.06 14.19 -40.64
N LEU A 108 17.93 13.57 -39.46
CA LEU A 108 18.89 13.75 -38.37
C LEU A 108 20.18 12.94 -38.63
N LYS A 109 21.34 13.53 -38.32
CA LYS A 109 22.65 12.89 -38.50
C LYS A 109 23.12 12.13 -37.24
N ASN A 110 22.98 12.75 -36.10
CA ASN A 110 23.46 12.23 -34.83
C ASN A 110 22.29 12.15 -33.82
N TYR A 111 21.76 10.95 -33.61
CA TYR A 111 20.63 10.74 -32.69
C TYR A 111 20.67 9.35 -32.07
N ASN A 112 20.06 9.24 -30.91
CA ASN A 112 19.70 8.01 -30.21
C ASN A 112 18.19 7.94 -30.06
N VAL A 113 17.65 6.72 -30.06
CA VAL A 113 16.23 6.46 -29.79
C VAL A 113 16.09 5.73 -28.48
N TYR A 114 15.07 6.08 -27.71
CA TYR A 114 14.72 5.41 -26.46
C TYR A 114 13.25 4.99 -26.53
N VAL A 115 12.95 3.77 -26.10
CA VAL A 115 11.59 3.24 -25.94
C VAL A 115 11.40 2.95 -24.46
N ASP A 116 10.43 3.57 -23.81
CA ASP A 116 10.17 3.46 -22.37
C ASP A 116 11.46 3.68 -21.53
N GLY A 117 12.27 4.65 -21.94
CA GLY A 117 13.54 5.00 -21.28
C GLY A 117 14.72 4.07 -21.58
N ARG A 118 14.54 3.04 -22.41
CA ARG A 118 15.63 2.14 -22.80
C ARG A 118 16.13 2.46 -24.20
N LYS A 119 17.44 2.55 -24.38
CA LYS A 119 18.05 2.78 -25.70
C LYS A 119 17.68 1.65 -26.66
N LEU A 120 17.19 2.03 -27.83
CA LEU A 120 16.84 1.10 -28.90
C LEU A 120 18.08 0.80 -29.75
N GLU A 121 18.41 -0.47 -29.87
CA GLU A 121 19.44 -0.93 -30.80
C GLU A 121 18.78 -1.28 -32.13
N GLY A 122 19.19 -0.56 -33.18
CA GLY A 122 18.57 -0.68 -34.52
C GLY A 122 17.28 0.13 -34.62
N ASN A 123 16.29 -0.36 -35.36
CA ASN A 123 15.03 0.35 -35.61
C ASN A 123 13.77 -0.51 -35.39
N GLN A 124 13.92 -1.75 -34.93
CA GLN A 124 12.80 -2.66 -34.73
C GLN A 124 12.18 -2.48 -33.37
N LEU A 125 10.88 -2.20 -33.34
CA LEU A 125 10.05 -2.07 -32.14
C LEU A 125 9.25 -3.36 -31.93
N VAL A 126 9.28 -3.87 -30.72
CA VAL A 126 8.34 -4.90 -30.23
C VAL A 126 7.45 -4.24 -29.20
N LEU A 127 6.21 -3.97 -29.58
CA LEU A 127 5.24 -3.23 -28.79
C LEU A 127 4.30 -4.21 -28.10
N THR A 128 4.33 -4.25 -26.77
CA THR A 128 3.36 -4.98 -25.95
C THR A 128 2.04 -4.20 -25.87
N PRO A 129 0.90 -4.83 -25.46
CA PRO A 129 -0.33 -4.09 -25.25
C PRO A 129 -0.16 -3.03 -24.15
N ALA A 130 0.14 -1.78 -24.54
CA ALA A 130 0.45 -0.66 -23.67
C ALA A 130 0.48 0.66 -24.45
N THR A 131 0.75 1.75 -23.75
CA THR A 131 1.20 3.02 -24.35
C THR A 131 2.70 3.12 -24.16
N HIS A 132 3.44 3.07 -25.24
CA HIS A 132 4.90 3.16 -25.26
C HIS A 132 5.32 4.61 -25.50
N LYS A 133 6.27 5.11 -24.69
CA LYS A 133 6.88 6.42 -24.91
C LYS A 133 8.16 6.25 -25.75
N ILE A 134 8.17 6.88 -26.90
CA ILE A 134 9.34 6.91 -27.80
C ILE A 134 9.97 8.29 -27.71
N THR A 135 11.28 8.34 -27.47
CA THR A 135 12.05 9.59 -27.39
C THR A 135 13.22 9.52 -28.36
N VAL A 136 13.30 10.48 -29.25
CA VAL A 136 14.44 10.70 -30.13
C VAL A 136 15.29 11.81 -29.53
N MET A 137 16.49 11.50 -29.10
CA MET A 137 17.47 12.47 -28.61
C MET A 137 18.50 12.72 -29.69
N TYR A 138 18.70 13.96 -30.11
CA TYR A 138 19.67 14.32 -31.14
C TYR A 138 20.57 15.46 -30.69
N LEU A 139 21.72 15.55 -31.34
CA LEU A 139 22.75 16.56 -31.11
C LEU A 139 22.74 17.58 -32.27
N SER A 140 22.51 18.85 -31.95
CA SER A 140 22.70 19.96 -32.90
C SER A 140 24.08 20.59 -32.78
N GLU A 141 24.58 21.15 -33.90
CA GLU A 141 25.78 21.95 -33.94
C GLU A 141 25.44 23.37 -34.41
N LYS A 142 26.10 24.37 -33.86
CA LYS A 142 25.91 25.79 -34.21
C LYS A 142 25.99 26.01 -35.73
N GLY A 143 24.99 26.70 -36.28
CA GLY A 143 24.92 27.04 -37.69
C GLY A 143 24.60 25.88 -38.61
N LYS A 144 24.30 24.68 -38.10
CA LYS A 144 23.79 23.56 -38.86
C LYS A 144 22.31 23.34 -38.59
N SER A 145 21.57 23.01 -39.65
CA SER A 145 20.15 22.70 -39.57
C SER A 145 19.93 21.32 -40.19
N ASP A 146 19.32 20.42 -39.45
CA ASP A 146 18.91 19.11 -39.95
C ASP A 146 17.39 19.13 -40.19
N SER A 147 16.92 18.36 -41.16
CA SER A 147 15.48 18.07 -41.28
C SER A 147 15.09 16.93 -40.37
N ILE A 148 13.79 16.79 -40.13
CA ILE A 148 13.27 15.68 -39.35
C ILE A 148 11.97 15.16 -39.97
N LYS A 149 11.90 13.84 -40.13
CA LYS A 149 10.66 13.11 -40.40
C LYS A 149 10.70 11.81 -39.61
N VAL A 150 9.66 11.57 -38.83
CA VAL A 150 9.49 10.35 -38.03
C VAL A 150 8.30 9.56 -38.54
N SER A 151 8.48 8.25 -38.76
CA SER A 151 7.40 7.37 -39.17
C SER A 151 7.58 5.96 -38.60
N LEU A 152 6.50 5.20 -38.58
CA LEU A 152 6.44 3.80 -38.18
C LEU A 152 5.93 2.97 -39.35
N ASP A 153 6.69 1.96 -39.77
CA ASP A 153 6.23 0.97 -40.73
C ASP A 153 5.79 -0.29 -39.99
N SER A 154 4.56 -0.74 -40.21
CA SER A 154 3.98 -1.91 -39.56
C SER A 154 3.13 -2.70 -40.56
N GLU A 155 3.05 -4.02 -40.37
CA GLU A 155 2.10 -4.88 -41.11
C GLU A 155 0.64 -4.59 -40.71
N HIS A 156 0.43 -4.00 -39.49
CA HIS A 156 -0.85 -3.67 -38.93
C HIS A 156 -0.88 -2.24 -38.41
N PRO A 157 -0.81 -1.22 -39.28
CA PRO A 157 -0.76 0.19 -38.89
C PRO A 157 -2.04 0.65 -38.14
N GLU A 158 -3.18 0.02 -38.43
CA GLU A 158 -4.46 0.27 -37.77
C GLU A 158 -4.46 -0.05 -36.26
N LEU A 159 -3.52 -0.87 -35.80
CA LEU A 159 -3.34 -1.21 -34.39
C LEU A 159 -2.54 -0.16 -33.62
N LEU A 160 -1.85 0.75 -34.33
CA LEU A 160 -0.94 1.73 -33.75
C LEU A 160 -1.60 3.11 -33.71
N LYS A 161 -1.90 3.61 -32.51
CA LYS A 161 -2.37 4.97 -32.33
C LYS A 161 -1.23 5.86 -31.84
N VAL A 162 -0.75 6.73 -32.73
CA VAL A 162 0.31 7.69 -32.43
C VAL A 162 -0.29 8.95 -31.84
N GLY A 163 0.36 9.49 -30.80
CA GLY A 163 -0.09 10.70 -30.12
C GLY A 163 1.01 11.40 -29.32
N THR A 164 0.61 12.47 -28.66
CA THR A 164 1.42 13.22 -27.70
C THR A 164 0.65 13.28 -26.38
N GLY A 165 1.34 13.58 -25.27
CA GLY A 165 0.74 13.71 -23.95
C GLY A 165 1.20 12.63 -22.98
N THR A 166 0.76 12.80 -21.76
CA THR A 166 1.18 11.97 -20.62
C THR A 166 0.21 10.81 -20.34
N SER A 167 -0.98 10.82 -20.95
CA SER A 167 -1.99 9.77 -20.78
C SER A 167 -1.50 8.45 -21.36
N ARG A 168 -1.52 7.39 -20.56
CA ARG A 168 -1.15 6.05 -20.98
C ARG A 168 -2.16 4.99 -20.53
N MET A 169 -2.15 3.84 -21.19
CA MET A 169 -2.94 2.69 -20.78
C MET A 169 -2.43 2.14 -19.44
N TYR A 170 -3.35 1.68 -18.62
CA TYR A 170 -3.05 0.90 -17.43
C TYR A 170 -2.62 -0.52 -17.82
N THR A 171 -1.46 -0.94 -17.37
CA THR A 171 -0.82 -2.17 -17.80
C THR A 171 -0.76 -3.21 -16.67
N LEU A 172 -0.40 -4.45 -17.01
CA LEU A 172 -0.14 -5.48 -16.00
C LEU A 172 1.02 -5.10 -15.06
N ASP A 173 2.03 -4.36 -15.56
CA ASP A 173 3.13 -3.86 -14.72
C ASP A 173 2.62 -2.88 -13.65
N ASP A 174 1.65 -2.03 -13.98
CA ASP A 174 0.97 -1.14 -13.02
C ASP A 174 0.16 -1.92 -11.98
N VAL A 175 -0.46 -3.03 -12.40
CA VAL A 175 -1.17 -3.93 -11.47
C VAL A 175 -0.19 -4.58 -10.50
N LEU A 176 0.97 -5.00 -10.95
CA LEU A 176 1.96 -5.72 -10.14
C LEU A 176 2.84 -4.80 -9.29
N HIS A 177 3.24 -3.65 -9.85
CA HIS A 177 4.26 -2.77 -9.26
C HIS A 177 3.75 -1.35 -8.98
N GLY A 178 2.52 -1.02 -9.36
CA GLY A 178 1.92 0.29 -9.10
C GLY A 178 1.75 0.60 -7.62
N THR A 179 1.67 1.89 -7.30
CA THR A 179 1.47 2.36 -5.92
C THR A 179 0.06 2.00 -5.43
N ARG A 180 0.00 1.43 -4.23
CA ARG A 180 -1.24 1.03 -3.56
C ARG A 180 -1.30 1.62 -2.16
N ILE A 181 -2.51 1.71 -1.63
CA ILE A 181 -2.74 2.12 -0.25
C ILE A 181 -2.72 0.87 0.64
N SER A 182 -1.86 0.89 1.67
CA SER A 182 -1.81 -0.18 2.68
C SER A 182 -2.73 0.10 3.86
N SER A 183 -2.75 1.34 4.33
CA SER A 183 -3.56 1.75 5.48
C SER A 183 -3.79 3.26 5.48
N THR A 184 -4.81 3.68 6.22
CA THR A 184 -5.03 5.09 6.56
C THR A 184 -5.39 5.19 8.05
N SER A 185 -4.92 6.24 8.71
CA SER A 185 -5.27 6.53 10.10
C SER A 185 -5.36 8.04 10.31
N ILE A 186 -6.41 8.47 11.01
CA ILE A 186 -6.63 9.88 11.33
C ILE A 186 -6.06 10.18 12.71
N SER A 187 -5.51 11.39 12.91
CA SER A 187 -5.00 11.81 14.22
C SER A 187 -6.12 11.86 15.27
N PRO A 188 -5.83 11.62 16.56
CA PRO A 188 -6.86 11.66 17.62
C PRO A 188 -7.68 12.94 17.64
N ASP A 189 -7.09 14.09 17.31
CA ASP A 189 -7.79 15.38 17.23
C ASP A 189 -8.46 15.64 15.87
N GLY A 190 -8.37 14.70 14.92
CA GLY A 190 -9.04 14.77 13.62
C GLY A 190 -8.44 15.74 12.61
N LYS A 191 -7.27 16.36 12.89
CA LYS A 191 -6.70 17.40 12.00
C LYS A 191 -5.86 16.84 10.86
N TYR A 192 -5.14 15.75 11.10
CA TYR A 192 -4.22 15.16 10.13
C TYR A 192 -4.51 13.68 9.91
N MET A 193 -4.02 13.17 8.82
CA MET A 193 -4.17 11.78 8.42
C MET A 193 -2.82 11.23 7.96
N ILE A 194 -2.43 10.07 8.48
CA ILE A 194 -1.33 9.26 7.95
C ILE A 194 -1.93 8.28 6.94
N THR A 195 -1.40 8.28 5.72
CA THR A 195 -1.70 7.25 4.72
C THR A 195 -0.41 6.53 4.36
N SER A 196 -0.41 5.21 4.48
CA SER A 196 0.70 4.36 4.09
C SER A 196 0.49 3.87 2.67
N TYR A 197 1.44 4.17 1.80
CA TYR A 197 1.52 3.67 0.44
C TYR A 197 2.61 2.63 0.33
N TYR A 198 2.45 1.72 -0.60
CA TYR A 198 3.50 0.78 -0.96
C TYR A 198 3.50 0.50 -2.45
N HIS A 199 4.65 0.12 -2.96
CA HIS A 199 4.79 -0.52 -4.26
C HIS A 199 5.70 -1.74 -4.16
N THR A 200 5.52 -2.69 -5.08
CA THR A 200 6.32 -3.90 -5.12
C THR A 200 7.46 -3.71 -6.12
N ARG A 201 8.69 -3.81 -5.67
CA ARG A 201 9.86 -3.81 -6.56
C ARG A 201 9.89 -5.07 -7.42
N LYS A 202 10.56 -5.03 -8.57
CA LYS A 202 10.73 -6.19 -9.47
C LYS A 202 11.34 -7.44 -8.81
N GLY A 203 11.99 -7.31 -7.67
CA GLY A 203 12.48 -8.42 -6.84
C GLY A 203 11.50 -8.94 -5.80
N GLY A 204 10.24 -8.46 -5.77
CA GLY A 204 9.19 -8.86 -4.83
C GLY A 204 9.22 -8.14 -3.48
N ALA A 205 10.24 -7.32 -3.20
CA ALA A 205 10.31 -6.53 -1.96
C ALA A 205 9.31 -5.36 -1.99
N TYR A 206 8.68 -5.09 -0.84
CA TYR A 206 7.82 -3.92 -0.67
C TYR A 206 8.63 -2.70 -0.26
N GLU A 207 8.27 -1.55 -0.81
CA GLU A 207 8.79 -0.25 -0.42
C GLU A 207 7.62 0.62 0.06
N TYR A 208 7.72 1.11 1.30
CA TYR A 208 6.66 1.88 1.94
C TYR A 208 6.99 3.37 1.99
N VAL A 209 5.95 4.18 1.79
CA VAL A 209 5.99 5.63 1.96
C VAL A 209 4.79 6.03 2.81
N TYR A 210 5.03 6.84 3.82
CA TYR A 210 4.02 7.37 4.73
C TYR A 210 3.83 8.85 4.46
N ARG A 211 2.61 9.24 4.11
CA ARG A 211 2.23 10.65 3.89
C ARG A 211 1.38 11.12 5.04
N ILE A 212 1.67 12.32 5.51
CA ILE A 212 0.83 13.04 6.46
C ILE A 212 0.12 14.15 5.68
N SER A 213 -1.22 14.15 5.72
CA SER A 213 -2.04 15.14 5.02
C SER A 213 -2.92 15.89 6.02
N ASP A 214 -3.15 17.18 5.74
CA ASP A 214 -4.18 17.98 6.44
C ASP A 214 -5.57 17.51 6.00
N VAL A 215 -6.42 17.15 6.95
CA VAL A 215 -7.75 16.58 6.67
C VAL A 215 -8.71 17.62 6.08
N ALA A 216 -8.61 18.88 6.50
CA ALA A 216 -9.47 19.95 6.01
C ALA A 216 -9.05 20.40 4.61
N ALA A 217 -7.76 20.74 4.45
CA ALA A 217 -7.20 21.26 3.20
C ALA A 217 -6.93 20.16 2.16
N GLY A 218 -6.71 18.90 2.58
CA GLY A 218 -6.43 17.77 1.70
C GLY A 218 -5.01 17.76 1.10
N ASN A 219 -4.12 18.67 1.52
CA ASN A 219 -2.74 18.74 1.04
C ASN A 219 -1.79 17.89 1.90
N VAL A 220 -0.75 17.37 1.27
CA VAL A 220 0.34 16.66 1.95
C VAL A 220 1.22 17.68 2.68
N VAL A 221 1.45 17.46 3.97
CA VAL A 221 2.29 18.31 4.83
C VAL A 221 3.66 17.68 5.14
N ALA A 222 3.77 16.35 5.10
CA ALA A 222 5.03 15.65 5.27
C ALA A 222 4.97 14.27 4.60
N GLU A 223 6.16 13.76 4.23
CA GLU A 223 6.33 12.42 3.68
C GLU A 223 7.62 11.79 4.24
N THR A 224 7.59 10.51 4.59
CA THR A 224 8.72 9.76 5.12
C THR A 224 8.66 8.28 4.75
N SER A 225 9.83 7.62 4.70
CA SER A 225 9.94 6.16 4.61
C SER A 225 9.99 5.46 5.98
N ASP A 226 10.14 6.21 7.08
CA ASP A 226 10.06 5.65 8.43
C ASP A 226 8.61 5.23 8.71
N ALA A 227 8.43 4.05 9.30
CA ALA A 227 7.11 3.59 9.74
C ALA A 227 6.63 4.45 10.92
N ILE A 228 5.60 5.24 10.66
CA ILE A 228 5.04 6.19 11.64
C ILE A 228 3.63 5.78 12.08
N LYS A 229 3.27 6.12 13.32
CA LYS A 229 1.94 5.95 13.90
C LYS A 229 1.58 7.16 14.74
N TRP A 230 0.29 7.40 14.95
CA TRP A 230 -0.15 8.47 15.85
C TRP A 230 0.18 8.16 17.31
N MET A 231 0.62 9.20 18.04
CA MET A 231 0.55 9.22 19.50
C MET A 231 -0.92 9.20 19.92
N PRO A 232 -1.26 8.67 21.11
CA PRO A 232 -2.64 8.62 21.58
C PRO A 232 -3.33 9.98 21.71
N LYS A 233 -2.59 11.08 21.81
CA LYS A 233 -3.15 12.43 21.97
C LYS A 233 -2.70 13.41 20.90
N GLY A 234 -3.65 14.20 20.41
CA GLY A 234 -3.38 15.33 19.50
C GLY A 234 -2.90 14.92 18.12
N SER A 235 -2.02 15.73 17.53
CA SER A 235 -1.47 15.56 16.21
C SER A 235 0.04 15.30 16.23
N ARG A 236 0.49 14.44 17.12
CA ARG A 236 1.87 13.95 17.13
C ARG A 236 1.94 12.55 16.59
N TYR A 237 2.91 12.26 15.73
CA TYR A 237 3.23 10.90 15.32
C TYR A 237 4.52 10.43 15.97
N TYR A 238 4.66 9.12 16.13
CA TYR A 238 5.88 8.52 16.65
C TYR A 238 6.50 7.55 15.66
N TYR A 239 7.79 7.35 15.83
CA TYR A 239 8.57 6.30 15.20
C TYR A 239 9.68 5.83 16.13
N THR A 240 10.25 4.68 15.83
CA THR A 240 11.39 4.14 16.60
C THR A 240 12.61 4.03 15.70
N ARG A 241 13.79 4.22 16.29
CA ARG A 241 15.08 3.97 15.65
C ARG A 241 15.97 3.12 16.52
N ASN A 242 16.67 2.16 15.93
CA ASN A 242 17.74 1.44 16.59
C ASN A 242 19.01 2.31 16.53
N THR A 243 19.66 2.47 17.67
CA THR A 243 20.94 3.17 17.84
C THR A 243 21.95 2.20 18.44
N ASN A 244 23.22 2.62 18.58
CA ASN A 244 24.24 1.82 19.26
C ASN A 244 23.91 1.58 20.74
N ASP A 245 23.16 2.51 21.35
CA ASP A 245 22.81 2.51 22.78
C ASP A 245 21.42 1.92 23.06
N GLY A 246 20.76 1.33 22.07
CA GLY A 246 19.42 0.76 22.20
C GLY A 246 18.40 1.33 21.21
N ARG A 247 17.14 0.93 21.39
CA ARG A 247 16.01 1.41 20.58
C ARG A 247 15.40 2.65 21.19
N VAL A 248 15.22 3.68 20.39
CA VAL A 248 14.74 5.00 20.80
C VAL A 248 13.36 5.28 20.25
N LEU A 249 12.47 5.87 21.06
CA LEU A 249 11.13 6.32 20.69
C LEU A 249 11.11 7.85 20.57
N TYR A 250 10.77 8.34 19.38
CA TYR A 250 10.59 9.76 19.10
C TYR A 250 9.12 10.06 18.81
N ALA A 251 8.67 11.24 19.24
CA ALA A 251 7.41 11.82 18.78
C ALA A 251 7.66 13.14 18.07
N VAL A 252 6.89 13.42 17.01
CA VAL A 252 6.99 14.63 16.21
C VAL A 252 5.63 15.30 16.16
N ASP A 253 5.57 16.57 16.50
CA ASP A 253 4.39 17.41 16.33
C ASP A 253 4.27 17.83 14.86
N VAL A 254 3.12 17.53 14.23
CA VAL A 254 2.93 17.76 12.79
C VAL A 254 2.95 19.25 12.43
N ALA A 255 2.34 20.09 13.27
CA ALA A 255 2.20 21.51 12.97
C ALA A 255 3.52 22.27 13.07
N THR A 256 4.36 21.91 14.05
CA THR A 256 5.61 22.63 14.34
C THR A 256 6.87 21.93 13.81
N GLY A 257 6.77 20.63 13.50
CA GLY A 257 7.92 19.78 13.15
C GLY A 257 8.84 19.49 14.36
N ARG A 258 8.47 19.90 15.58
CA ARG A 258 9.26 19.66 16.78
C ARG A 258 9.30 18.18 17.10
N ARG A 259 10.51 17.65 17.24
CA ARG A 259 10.78 16.28 17.61
C ARG A 259 11.17 16.20 19.10
N ASP A 260 10.44 15.41 19.85
CA ASP A 260 10.70 15.12 21.24
C ASP A 260 11.23 13.68 21.39
N LEU A 261 12.23 13.49 22.24
CA LEU A 261 12.67 12.18 22.70
C LEU A 261 11.69 11.74 23.81
N ILE A 262 10.94 10.66 23.55
CA ILE A 262 9.96 10.12 24.50
C ILE A 262 10.65 9.12 25.47
N ALA A 263 11.43 8.20 24.92
CA ALA A 263 12.19 7.25 25.71
C ALA A 263 13.41 6.75 24.93
N SER A 264 14.49 6.48 25.65
CA SER A 264 15.68 5.79 25.14
C SER A 264 15.73 4.38 25.70
N ASP A 265 16.38 3.47 25.00
CA ASP A 265 16.57 2.08 25.44
C ASP A 265 15.26 1.33 25.74
N ILE A 266 14.25 1.53 24.88
CA ILE A 266 13.01 0.75 24.97
C ILE A 266 13.26 -0.68 24.44
N PRO A 267 12.58 -1.70 24.98
CA PRO A 267 12.71 -3.07 24.51
C PRO A 267 12.46 -3.22 23.01
N ASN A 268 13.24 -4.09 22.36
CA ASN A 268 13.06 -4.37 20.92
C ASN A 268 11.93 -5.39 20.68
N GLU A 269 10.78 -5.10 21.25
CA GLU A 269 9.57 -5.92 21.22
C GLU A 269 8.39 -5.07 20.73
N TRP A 270 7.26 -5.70 20.49
CA TRP A 270 6.03 -4.97 20.15
C TRP A 270 5.48 -4.26 21.37
N PHE A 271 5.00 -3.05 21.15
CA PHE A 271 4.41 -2.25 22.24
C PHE A 271 3.18 -1.47 21.79
N THR A 272 2.35 -1.14 22.76
CA THR A 272 1.22 -0.20 22.65
C THR A 272 1.42 0.90 23.66
N ILE A 273 1.28 2.16 23.24
CA ILE A 273 1.35 3.34 24.12
C ILE A 273 0.02 3.51 24.83
N SER A 274 0.04 3.77 26.15
CA SER A 274 -1.16 4.05 26.94
C SER A 274 -1.87 5.32 26.46
N PRO A 275 -3.21 5.42 26.56
CA PRO A 275 -3.96 6.61 26.18
C PRO A 275 -3.52 7.89 26.87
N ASP A 276 -3.01 7.83 28.10
CA ASP A 276 -2.46 8.96 28.84
C ASP A 276 -0.99 9.28 28.49
N GLU A 277 -0.33 8.43 27.69
CA GLU A 277 1.07 8.52 27.27
C GLU A 277 2.08 8.38 28.42
N SER A 278 1.72 7.69 29.51
CA SER A 278 2.59 7.52 30.66
C SER A 278 3.38 6.22 30.66
N TYR A 279 2.93 5.19 29.92
CA TYR A 279 3.60 3.90 29.85
C TYR A 279 3.39 3.20 28.50
N LEU A 280 4.18 2.16 28.29
CA LEU A 280 4.00 1.20 27.20
C LEU A 280 3.54 -0.15 27.78
N ILE A 281 2.64 -0.84 27.08
CA ILE A 281 2.43 -2.28 27.28
C ILE A 281 3.29 -3.00 26.24
N ILE A 282 4.25 -3.75 26.73
CA ILE A 282 5.19 -4.55 25.94
C ILE A 282 4.64 -5.97 25.82
N THR A 283 4.69 -6.54 24.62
CA THR A 283 4.43 -7.96 24.40
C THR A 283 5.76 -8.66 24.23
N SER A 284 6.20 -9.36 25.25
CA SER A 284 7.45 -10.14 25.24
C SER A 284 7.20 -11.59 24.90
N VAL A 285 8.19 -12.20 24.26
CA VAL A 285 8.18 -13.62 23.90
C VAL A 285 9.03 -14.39 24.89
N GLN A 286 8.40 -15.28 25.64
CA GLN A 286 9.08 -16.29 26.44
C GLN A 286 9.26 -17.54 25.59
N SER A 287 10.46 -17.75 25.11
CA SER A 287 10.78 -18.93 24.30
C SER A 287 10.63 -20.22 25.11
N GLY A 288 9.97 -21.18 24.52
CA GLY A 288 9.88 -22.54 25.06
C GLY A 288 11.21 -23.26 25.01
N PRO A 289 11.26 -24.50 25.55
CA PRO A 289 12.47 -25.35 25.50
C PRO A 289 12.97 -25.48 24.06
N LYS A 290 14.27 -25.28 23.86
CA LYS A 290 14.91 -25.50 22.57
C LYS A 290 15.02 -27.00 22.32
N GLU A 291 14.54 -27.43 21.17
CA GLU A 291 14.68 -28.79 20.69
C GLU A 291 16.01 -28.98 19.95
N SER A 292 16.50 -30.23 19.90
CA SER A 292 17.58 -30.57 18.98
C SER A 292 17.11 -30.41 17.54
N PRO A 293 17.90 -29.80 16.64
CA PRO A 293 17.47 -29.61 15.24
C PRO A 293 17.17 -30.91 14.50
N ASP A 294 17.80 -32.02 14.93
CA ASP A 294 17.72 -33.31 14.23
C ASP A 294 16.68 -34.29 14.83
N VAL A 295 16.45 -34.22 16.15
CA VAL A 295 15.52 -35.11 16.87
C VAL A 295 14.86 -34.33 18.01
N TYR A 296 13.53 -34.36 18.09
CA TYR A 296 12.80 -33.76 19.20
C TYR A 296 11.55 -34.59 19.53
N GLU A 297 11.13 -34.51 20.78
CA GLU A 297 9.93 -35.18 21.26
C GLU A 297 8.68 -34.39 20.86
N ILE A 298 7.74 -35.06 20.18
CA ILE A 298 6.41 -34.52 19.87
C ILE A 298 5.48 -34.90 21.02
N ILE A 299 5.21 -33.92 21.90
CA ILE A 299 4.28 -34.12 23.02
C ILE A 299 2.85 -33.87 22.56
N GLN A 300 2.64 -32.89 21.65
CA GLN A 300 1.35 -32.52 21.09
C GLN A 300 1.47 -32.34 19.57
N PRO A 301 0.38 -32.47 18.80
CA PRO A 301 0.42 -32.30 17.34
C PRO A 301 1.01 -30.98 16.88
N GLU A 302 0.82 -29.90 17.66
CA GLU A 302 1.29 -28.55 17.41
C GLU A 302 2.82 -28.44 17.51
N ASP A 303 3.50 -29.32 18.21
CA ASP A 303 4.97 -29.38 18.34
C ASP A 303 5.71 -29.51 16.98
N ARG A 304 4.98 -29.79 15.91
CA ARG A 304 5.51 -29.80 14.55
C ARG A 304 5.73 -28.40 13.97
N GLN A 305 5.21 -27.36 14.64
CA GLN A 305 5.32 -25.99 14.18
C GLN A 305 6.40 -25.24 14.97
N PRO A 306 7.34 -24.53 14.30
CA PRO A 306 8.33 -23.71 14.99
C PRO A 306 7.68 -22.68 15.90
N GLY A 307 8.21 -22.49 17.10
CA GLY A 307 7.73 -21.50 18.07
C GLY A 307 6.41 -21.83 18.77
N TRP A 308 5.81 -22.98 18.51
CA TRP A 308 4.54 -23.34 19.16
C TRP A 308 4.64 -23.40 20.70
N ARG A 309 5.83 -23.67 21.25
CA ARG A 309 6.08 -23.68 22.69
C ARG A 309 6.36 -22.30 23.27
N ASP A 310 6.53 -21.29 22.42
CA ASP A 310 6.73 -19.91 22.86
C ASP A 310 5.43 -19.36 23.48
N ARG A 311 5.59 -18.51 24.48
CA ARG A 311 4.47 -17.84 25.14
C ARG A 311 4.64 -16.34 25.07
N TYR A 312 3.53 -15.64 24.86
CA TYR A 312 3.48 -14.19 24.83
C TYR A 312 3.02 -13.68 26.19
N MET A 313 3.79 -12.80 26.80
CA MET A 313 3.53 -12.20 28.09
C MET A 313 3.49 -10.69 27.97
N LEU A 314 2.73 -10.06 28.87
CA LEU A 314 2.62 -8.60 28.91
C LEU A 314 3.48 -8.05 30.05
N ALA A 315 4.16 -6.93 29.76
CA ALA A 315 4.87 -6.11 30.74
C ALA A 315 4.48 -4.65 30.59
N LYS A 316 4.48 -3.89 31.67
CA LYS A 316 4.32 -2.43 31.68
C LYS A 316 5.69 -1.79 31.75
N TYR A 317 6.02 -0.93 30.80
CA TYR A 317 7.21 -0.08 30.79
C TYR A 317 6.81 1.36 31.08
N ASP A 318 7.22 1.88 32.22
CA ASP A 318 6.95 3.25 32.64
C ASP A 318 7.85 4.22 31.91
N LEU A 319 7.29 5.18 31.17
CA LEU A 319 8.04 6.10 30.33
C LEU A 319 8.85 7.14 31.11
N ALA A 320 8.46 7.46 32.34
CA ALA A 320 9.18 8.44 33.16
C ALA A 320 10.40 7.84 33.83
N THR A 321 10.33 6.57 34.23
CA THR A 321 11.36 5.90 35.01
C THR A 321 12.17 4.87 34.24
N GLY A 322 11.65 4.37 33.11
CA GLY A 322 12.23 3.25 32.35
C GLY A 322 12.07 1.89 33.03
N VAL A 323 11.27 1.80 34.11
CA VAL A 323 11.04 0.54 34.83
C VAL A 323 10.08 -0.34 34.04
N GLN A 324 10.50 -1.56 33.75
CA GLN A 324 9.66 -2.60 33.12
C GLN A 324 9.21 -3.60 34.19
N GLN A 325 7.90 -3.68 34.39
CA GLN A 325 7.28 -4.63 35.31
C GLN A 325 6.44 -5.67 34.56
N PRO A 326 6.66 -6.98 34.80
CA PRO A 326 5.77 -8.01 34.28
C PRO A 326 4.33 -7.83 34.78
N ILE A 327 3.35 -7.90 33.87
CA ILE A 327 1.92 -7.85 34.19
C ILE A 327 1.31 -9.24 34.19
N THR A 328 1.74 -10.10 33.29
CA THR A 328 1.22 -11.47 33.16
C THR A 328 2.35 -12.50 33.25
N PHE A 329 2.02 -13.65 33.75
CA PHE A 329 2.89 -14.82 33.83
C PHE A 329 2.04 -16.10 33.73
N GLY A 330 2.58 -17.17 33.20
CA GLY A 330 1.89 -18.47 33.20
C GLY A 330 2.12 -19.31 31.96
N HIS A 331 1.39 -20.41 31.87
CA HIS A 331 1.54 -21.38 30.79
C HIS A 331 0.88 -20.95 29.50
N ASN A 332 -0.17 -20.14 29.55
CA ASN A 332 -0.91 -19.70 28.36
C ASN A 332 -0.42 -18.33 27.88
N SER A 333 -0.38 -18.15 26.56
CA SER A 333 -0.10 -16.83 25.97
C SER A 333 -1.19 -15.82 26.35
N VAL A 334 -0.75 -14.59 26.61
CA VAL A 334 -1.63 -13.43 26.86
C VAL A 334 -1.36 -12.35 25.82
N SER A 335 -2.39 -11.86 25.17
CA SER A 335 -2.31 -10.74 24.25
C SER A 335 -3.15 -9.57 24.75
N LEU A 336 -2.65 -8.34 24.53
CA LEU A 336 -3.40 -7.13 24.77
C LEU A 336 -4.48 -6.98 23.70
N SER A 337 -5.74 -6.81 24.11
CA SER A 337 -6.84 -6.46 23.22
C SER A 337 -7.07 -4.95 23.21
N ASP A 338 -7.05 -4.30 24.39
CA ASP A 338 -7.29 -2.87 24.50
C ASP A 338 -6.78 -2.29 25.83
N ILE A 339 -6.65 -0.97 25.90
CA ILE A 339 -6.37 -0.20 27.13
C ILE A 339 -7.52 0.78 27.36
N SER A 340 -8.06 0.84 28.58
CA SER A 340 -9.12 1.79 28.89
C SER A 340 -8.65 3.25 28.75
N ASP A 341 -9.57 4.15 28.38
CA ASP A 341 -9.27 5.56 28.14
C ASP A 341 -8.57 6.27 29.31
N ASP A 342 -8.89 5.86 30.53
CA ASP A 342 -8.25 6.35 31.73
C ASP A 342 -6.90 5.70 32.04
N SER A 343 -6.43 4.81 31.15
CA SER A 343 -5.15 4.08 31.24
C SER A 343 -4.98 3.21 32.49
N LYS A 344 -6.10 2.86 33.19
CA LYS A 344 -6.04 2.10 34.44
C LYS A 344 -6.33 0.61 34.29
N LYS A 345 -6.97 0.23 33.17
CA LYS A 345 -7.38 -1.16 32.92
C LYS A 345 -6.85 -1.65 31.59
N LEU A 346 -6.50 -2.93 31.57
CA LEU A 346 -6.18 -3.65 30.33
C LEU A 346 -7.27 -4.67 30.03
N LEU A 347 -7.72 -4.73 28.79
CA LEU A 347 -8.50 -5.84 28.29
C LEU A 347 -7.52 -6.80 27.63
N VAL A 348 -7.44 -8.02 28.15
CA VAL A 348 -6.50 -9.04 27.69
C VAL A 348 -7.22 -10.29 27.26
N ARG A 349 -6.62 -10.98 26.30
CA ARG A 349 -7.08 -12.25 25.78
C ARG A 349 -6.04 -13.32 26.06
N THR A 350 -6.50 -14.47 26.59
CA THR A 350 -5.69 -15.67 26.69
C THR A 350 -6.27 -16.76 25.81
N SER A 351 -5.46 -17.70 25.38
CA SER A 351 -5.92 -18.87 24.64
C SER A 351 -5.26 -20.15 25.17
N ARG A 352 -6.02 -21.23 25.15
CA ARG A 352 -5.52 -22.56 25.46
C ARG A 352 -6.00 -23.59 24.45
N SER A 353 -5.20 -24.62 24.22
CA SER A 353 -5.55 -25.71 23.34
C SER A 353 -6.48 -26.71 24.01
N ARG A 354 -7.43 -27.25 23.25
CA ARG A 354 -8.32 -28.34 23.62
C ARG A 354 -8.25 -29.41 22.54
N LEU A 355 -7.48 -30.48 22.79
CA LEU A 355 -7.19 -31.51 21.77
C LEU A 355 -8.31 -32.54 21.59
N THR A 356 -9.21 -32.68 22.56
CA THR A 356 -10.20 -33.76 22.61
C THR A 356 -11.48 -33.48 21.86
N SER A 357 -11.77 -32.20 21.55
CA SER A 357 -13.00 -31.79 20.87
C SER A 357 -12.84 -30.43 20.19
N ARG A 358 -13.71 -30.13 19.23
CA ARG A 358 -13.80 -28.82 18.60
C ARG A 358 -14.70 -27.88 19.41
N PRO A 359 -14.43 -26.57 19.42
CA PRO A 359 -13.25 -25.92 18.85
C PRO A 359 -11.97 -26.32 19.59
N THR A 360 -10.86 -26.40 18.86
CA THR A 360 -9.56 -26.86 19.39
C THR A 360 -8.79 -25.78 20.14
N THR A 361 -9.17 -24.53 19.99
CA THR A 361 -8.63 -23.38 20.72
C THR A 361 -9.76 -22.72 21.48
N LEU A 362 -9.55 -22.50 22.77
CA LEU A 362 -10.49 -21.78 23.64
C LEU A 362 -9.88 -20.45 24.06
N THR A 363 -10.65 -19.39 23.93
CA THR A 363 -10.27 -18.01 24.22
C THR A 363 -10.99 -17.53 25.46
N SER A 364 -10.28 -16.83 26.35
CA SER A 364 -10.85 -16.14 27.50
C SER A 364 -10.48 -14.66 27.50
N LEU A 365 -11.39 -13.82 27.91
CA LEU A 365 -11.19 -12.36 28.06
C LEU A 365 -11.19 -11.97 29.53
N TYR A 366 -10.21 -11.18 29.93
CA TYR A 366 -10.09 -10.66 31.29
C TYR A 366 -9.87 -9.15 31.27
N VAL A 367 -10.39 -8.46 32.27
CA VAL A 367 -10.02 -7.09 32.59
C VAL A 367 -9.01 -7.12 33.74
N ILE A 368 -7.82 -6.55 33.52
CA ILE A 368 -6.80 -6.38 34.54
C ILE A 368 -6.86 -4.93 35.04
N ASP A 369 -7.00 -4.74 36.34
CA ASP A 369 -6.83 -3.44 37.00
C ASP A 369 -5.35 -3.27 37.35
N LEU A 370 -4.72 -2.22 36.80
CA LEU A 370 -3.28 -1.99 36.93
C LEU A 370 -2.87 -1.45 38.30
N ALA A 371 -3.82 -0.87 39.07
CA ALA A 371 -3.51 -0.36 40.39
C ALA A 371 -3.51 -1.46 41.43
N THR A 372 -4.44 -2.40 41.33
CA THR A 372 -4.61 -3.50 42.29
C THR A 372 -3.96 -4.79 41.83
N MET A 373 -3.59 -4.88 40.57
CA MET A 373 -3.10 -6.11 39.91
C MET A 373 -4.07 -7.29 40.03
N THR A 374 -5.37 -6.98 40.00
CA THR A 374 -6.43 -8.00 40.01
C THR A 374 -7.00 -8.19 38.62
N SER A 375 -7.45 -9.40 38.30
CA SER A 375 -8.10 -9.72 37.04
C SER A 375 -9.57 -10.11 37.27
N THR A 376 -10.43 -9.63 36.37
CA THR A 376 -11.85 -9.98 36.34
C THR A 376 -12.16 -10.68 35.04
N PRO A 377 -12.70 -11.92 35.04
CA PRO A 377 -13.07 -12.60 33.82
C PRO A 377 -14.33 -11.96 33.20
N VAL A 378 -14.29 -11.73 31.89
CA VAL A 378 -15.43 -11.25 31.10
C VAL A 378 -16.05 -12.39 30.32
N VAL A 379 -15.21 -13.20 29.68
CA VAL A 379 -15.59 -14.41 28.95
C VAL A 379 -14.58 -15.51 29.28
N GLU A 380 -15.04 -16.74 29.45
CA GLU A 380 -14.19 -17.89 29.76
C GLU A 380 -14.44 -18.99 28.75
N ASP A 381 -13.32 -19.52 28.19
CA ASP A 381 -13.30 -20.73 27.36
C ASP A 381 -14.23 -20.72 26.13
N ASP A 382 -14.35 -19.60 25.46
CA ASP A 382 -15.09 -19.50 24.20
C ASP A 382 -14.18 -19.84 23.00
N GLY A 383 -14.67 -20.63 22.08
CA GLY A 383 -13.90 -21.06 20.92
C GLY A 383 -14.09 -20.23 19.66
N PHE A 384 -14.87 -19.15 19.70
CA PHE A 384 -15.38 -18.48 18.52
C PHE A 384 -15.22 -16.96 18.55
N ILE A 385 -14.64 -16.41 19.63
CA ILE A 385 -14.31 -14.99 19.76
C ILE A 385 -13.04 -14.66 18.97
N SER A 386 -13.08 -13.59 18.20
CA SER A 386 -11.97 -13.11 17.39
C SER A 386 -11.33 -11.82 17.92
N GLY A 387 -12.13 -10.88 18.47
CA GLY A 387 -11.66 -9.58 18.95
C GLY A 387 -12.48 -9.02 20.10
N ALA A 388 -11.90 -8.03 20.79
CA ALA A 388 -12.58 -7.30 21.85
C ALA A 388 -11.97 -5.92 22.07
N MET A 389 -12.78 -4.91 22.42
CA MET A 389 -12.35 -3.56 22.78
C MET A 389 -13.25 -2.98 23.89
N PHE A 390 -12.71 -2.07 24.69
CA PHE A 390 -13.52 -1.32 25.65
C PHE A 390 -14.45 -0.33 24.94
N LEU A 391 -15.61 -0.09 25.53
CA LEU A 391 -16.33 1.15 25.30
C LEU A 391 -15.67 2.28 26.12
N PRO A 392 -15.90 3.55 25.75
CA PRO A 392 -15.19 4.69 26.37
C PRO A 392 -15.25 4.76 27.91
N ASP A 393 -16.33 4.30 28.53
CA ASP A 393 -16.49 4.29 29.99
C ASP A 393 -15.89 3.04 30.65
N ALA A 394 -15.36 2.12 29.87
CA ALA A 394 -14.83 0.83 30.31
C ALA A 394 -15.77 0.03 31.27
N THR A 395 -17.10 0.23 31.15
CA THR A 395 -18.13 -0.57 31.83
C THR A 395 -18.60 -1.73 30.95
N LYS A 396 -18.39 -1.62 29.63
CA LYS A 396 -18.76 -2.62 28.64
C LYS A 396 -17.61 -2.90 27.69
N VAL A 397 -17.66 -4.08 27.10
CA VAL A 397 -16.74 -4.53 26.06
C VAL A 397 -17.55 -4.84 24.79
N LEU A 398 -17.11 -4.31 23.66
CA LEU A 398 -17.56 -4.73 22.35
C LEU A 398 -16.71 -5.93 21.92
N VAL A 399 -17.36 -7.05 21.62
CA VAL A 399 -16.73 -8.30 21.23
C VAL A 399 -17.13 -8.65 19.80
N SER A 400 -16.18 -9.08 18.99
CA SER A 400 -16.44 -9.72 17.71
C SER A 400 -16.24 -11.23 17.82
N GLY A 401 -17.06 -11.96 17.09
CA GLY A 401 -17.00 -13.43 17.07
C GLY A 401 -18.12 -14.01 16.21
N SER A 402 -18.05 -15.30 15.94
CA SER A 402 -19.05 -15.96 15.10
C SER A 402 -20.41 -16.10 15.81
N PRO A 403 -21.49 -16.47 15.12
CA PRO A 403 -22.79 -16.76 15.75
C PRO A 403 -22.74 -17.81 16.86
N GLU A 404 -21.70 -18.67 16.84
CA GLU A 404 -21.48 -19.70 17.86
C GLU A 404 -20.87 -19.14 19.17
N SER A 405 -20.32 -17.94 19.16
CA SER A 405 -19.75 -17.28 20.33
C SER A 405 -20.80 -17.09 21.44
N LEU A 406 -20.31 -17.06 22.68
CA LEU A 406 -21.12 -16.69 23.86
C LEU A 406 -22.36 -17.59 24.01
N ASP A 407 -22.13 -18.90 23.97
CA ASP A 407 -23.17 -19.95 24.05
C ASP A 407 -24.19 -19.88 22.88
N GLY A 408 -23.77 -19.35 21.74
CA GLY A 408 -24.59 -19.27 20.55
C GLY A 408 -25.71 -18.26 20.61
N VAL A 409 -25.59 -17.22 21.42
CA VAL A 409 -26.61 -16.16 21.56
C VAL A 409 -26.86 -15.41 20.23
N GLY A 410 -25.88 -15.43 19.32
CA GLY A 410 -25.97 -14.82 17.99
C GLY A 410 -26.65 -15.69 16.92
N ARG A 411 -27.03 -16.93 17.24
CA ARG A 411 -27.69 -17.82 16.26
C ARG A 411 -29.08 -17.30 15.88
N ASN A 412 -29.31 -17.22 14.57
CA ASN A 412 -30.61 -16.81 13.99
C ASN A 412 -31.15 -17.84 12.96
N LEU A 413 -30.60 -19.07 12.98
CA LEU A 413 -30.99 -20.15 12.10
C LEU A 413 -32.04 -21.06 12.75
N PRO A 414 -32.87 -21.76 11.95
CA PRO A 414 -33.78 -22.78 12.45
C PRO A 414 -33.05 -23.87 13.24
N GLU A 415 -33.75 -24.49 14.17
CA GLU A 415 -33.23 -25.61 14.95
C GLU A 415 -32.68 -26.72 14.04
N GLY A 416 -31.54 -27.33 14.41
CA GLY A 416 -30.85 -28.36 13.64
C GLY A 416 -30.00 -27.86 12.47
N ARG A 417 -29.88 -26.55 12.27
CA ARG A 417 -28.94 -25.94 11.32
C ARG A 417 -27.71 -25.44 12.07
N THR A 418 -26.55 -25.61 11.42
CA THR A 418 -25.27 -25.10 11.95
C THR A 418 -24.99 -23.76 11.30
N PRO A 419 -24.79 -22.68 12.09
CA PRO A 419 -24.39 -21.39 11.55
C PRO A 419 -22.94 -21.40 11.07
N SER A 420 -22.54 -20.31 10.40
CA SER A 420 -21.14 -20.06 10.09
C SER A 420 -20.32 -19.99 11.38
N MET A 421 -19.15 -20.63 11.36
CA MET A 421 -18.19 -20.56 12.48
C MET A 421 -17.09 -19.54 12.25
N VAL A 422 -17.13 -18.84 11.11
CA VAL A 422 -16.09 -17.88 10.68
C VAL A 422 -16.65 -16.50 10.36
N ASP A 423 -17.96 -16.38 10.09
CA ASP A 423 -18.57 -15.07 9.86
C ASP A 423 -18.70 -14.33 11.19
N GLU A 424 -18.33 -13.07 11.17
CA GLU A 424 -18.24 -12.24 12.38
C GLU A 424 -19.54 -11.50 12.65
N GLN A 425 -19.93 -11.49 13.94
CA GLN A 425 -20.98 -10.67 14.51
C GLN A 425 -20.42 -9.81 15.64
N LEU A 426 -21.18 -8.80 16.08
CA LEU A 426 -20.84 -7.91 17.21
C LEU A 426 -21.75 -8.16 18.40
N TYR A 427 -21.11 -8.21 19.55
CA TYR A 427 -21.73 -8.43 20.85
C TYR A 427 -21.31 -7.36 21.84
N LEU A 428 -22.23 -6.92 22.68
CA LEU A 428 -21.93 -6.03 23.79
C LEU A 428 -22.01 -6.80 25.09
N ILE A 429 -20.96 -6.77 25.90
CA ILE A 429 -20.89 -7.46 27.18
C ILE A 429 -20.70 -6.42 28.29
N ASN A 430 -21.57 -6.43 29.29
CA ASN A 430 -21.36 -5.68 30.51
C ASN A 430 -20.33 -6.42 31.40
N ILE A 431 -19.30 -5.71 31.86
CA ILE A 431 -18.19 -6.30 32.61
C ILE A 431 -18.62 -6.82 33.99
N VAL A 432 -19.58 -6.17 34.64
CA VAL A 432 -19.98 -6.50 36.03
C VAL A 432 -20.88 -7.72 36.10
N ASP A 433 -21.99 -7.70 35.37
CA ASP A 433 -22.99 -8.79 35.39
C ASP A 433 -22.83 -9.81 34.26
N ARG A 434 -21.85 -9.58 33.37
CA ARG A 434 -21.56 -10.40 32.18
C ARG A 434 -22.75 -10.58 31.22
N LYS A 435 -23.72 -9.68 31.28
CA LYS A 435 -24.88 -9.71 30.38
C LYS A 435 -24.43 -9.47 28.97
N VAL A 436 -24.76 -10.40 28.06
CA VAL A 436 -24.48 -10.33 26.64
C VAL A 436 -25.68 -9.78 25.90
N THR A 437 -25.43 -8.83 24.98
CA THR A 437 -26.43 -8.30 24.04
C THR A 437 -25.88 -8.49 22.62
N PRO A 438 -26.46 -9.37 21.78
CA PRO A 438 -26.08 -9.50 20.40
C PRO A 438 -26.58 -8.29 19.61
N LEU A 439 -25.66 -7.55 18.98
CA LEU A 439 -25.99 -6.31 18.27
C LEU A 439 -26.35 -6.56 16.80
N THR A 440 -25.81 -7.61 16.19
CA THR A 440 -25.89 -7.87 14.75
C THR A 440 -26.45 -9.26 14.42
N LYS A 441 -27.24 -9.84 15.33
CA LYS A 441 -27.83 -11.18 15.20
C LYS A 441 -28.64 -11.37 13.90
N GLU A 442 -29.39 -10.36 13.49
CA GLU A 442 -30.23 -10.38 12.30
C GLU A 442 -29.54 -9.79 11.06
N PHE A 443 -28.22 -9.52 11.16
CA PHE A 443 -27.42 -8.98 10.06
C PHE A 443 -26.59 -10.12 9.45
N ASP A 444 -26.90 -10.51 8.22
CA ASP A 444 -26.29 -11.66 7.53
C ASP A 444 -24.86 -11.43 7.00
N PRO A 445 -24.49 -10.24 6.47
CA PRO A 445 -23.15 -10.03 5.94
C PRO A 445 -22.04 -10.18 6.99
N ASN A 446 -20.88 -10.73 6.57
CA ASN A 446 -19.73 -10.98 7.43
C ASN A 446 -18.99 -9.68 7.79
N ILE A 447 -18.94 -9.32 9.07
CA ILE A 447 -18.27 -8.11 9.56
C ILE A 447 -16.76 -8.28 9.50
N GLN A 448 -16.05 -7.31 8.90
CA GLN A 448 -14.59 -7.35 8.70
C GLN A 448 -13.84 -6.41 9.67
N GLN A 449 -14.25 -5.16 9.73
CA GLN A 449 -13.64 -4.13 10.57
C GLN A 449 -14.74 -3.35 11.27
N HIS A 450 -14.48 -2.90 12.48
CA HIS A 450 -15.40 -2.05 13.22
C HIS A 450 -14.64 -1.02 14.06
N VAL A 451 -15.22 0.16 14.23
CA VAL A 451 -14.69 1.25 15.05
C VAL A 451 -15.84 1.93 15.80
N TRP A 452 -15.61 2.28 17.05
CA TRP A 452 -16.54 3.07 17.83
C TRP A 452 -16.31 4.56 17.57
N SER A 453 -17.37 5.29 17.28
CA SER A 453 -17.32 6.75 17.13
C SER A 453 -17.71 7.44 18.43
N ARG A 454 -16.78 8.19 19.02
CA ARG A 454 -17.03 9.00 20.21
C ARG A 454 -17.91 10.23 19.92
N ALA A 455 -17.92 10.69 18.67
CA ALA A 455 -18.65 11.89 18.26
C ALA A 455 -20.16 11.71 18.21
N ASP A 456 -20.65 10.49 17.98
CA ASP A 456 -22.09 10.18 17.86
C ASP A 456 -22.50 8.87 18.53
N ASN A 457 -21.59 8.19 19.22
CA ASN A 457 -21.81 6.91 19.90
C ASN A 457 -22.34 5.79 18.98
N MET A 458 -21.97 5.83 17.71
CA MET A 458 -22.28 4.81 16.73
C MET A 458 -21.10 3.87 16.51
N ILE A 459 -21.37 2.67 16.02
CA ILE A 459 -20.36 1.75 15.51
C ILE A 459 -20.36 1.85 13.99
N TYR A 460 -19.21 2.21 13.42
CA TYR A 460 -18.99 2.14 11.98
C TYR A 460 -18.24 0.86 11.67
N PHE A 461 -18.69 0.13 10.64
CA PHE A 461 -18.08 -1.13 10.31
C PHE A 461 -18.16 -1.44 8.81
N THR A 462 -17.24 -2.26 8.33
CA THR A 462 -17.31 -2.84 6.99
C THR A 462 -17.79 -4.28 7.08
N ALA A 463 -18.56 -4.70 6.10
CA ALA A 463 -19.00 -6.08 6.01
C ALA A 463 -18.94 -6.59 4.58
N GLU A 464 -18.53 -7.85 4.44
CA GLU A 464 -18.53 -8.59 3.20
C GLU A 464 -19.96 -9.05 2.90
N ASN A 465 -20.49 -8.54 1.79
CA ASN A 465 -21.79 -8.93 1.29
C ASN A 465 -21.65 -9.37 -0.16
N ARG A 466 -21.54 -10.68 -0.39
CA ARG A 466 -21.28 -11.32 -1.68
C ARG A 466 -19.93 -10.91 -2.25
N ASP A 467 -19.93 -10.04 -3.28
CA ASP A 467 -18.76 -9.53 -4.00
C ASP A 467 -18.35 -8.11 -3.60
N MET A 468 -18.97 -7.55 -2.55
CA MET A 468 -18.74 -6.18 -2.09
C MET A 468 -18.30 -6.15 -0.62
N TYR A 469 -17.43 -5.19 -0.28
CA TYR A 469 -17.14 -4.78 1.09
C TYR A 469 -17.79 -3.42 1.33
N SER A 470 -18.99 -3.45 1.89
CA SER A 470 -19.82 -2.26 2.08
C SER A 470 -19.59 -1.63 3.46
N LEU A 471 -19.79 -0.31 3.56
CA LEU A 471 -19.68 0.44 4.80
C LEU A 471 -21.07 0.58 5.46
N TYR A 472 -21.11 0.36 6.77
CA TYR A 472 -22.32 0.42 7.56
C TYR A 472 -22.13 1.26 8.84
N ARG A 473 -23.24 1.71 9.38
CA ARG A 473 -23.35 2.34 10.69
C ARG A 473 -24.40 1.61 11.51
N LEU A 474 -24.05 1.25 12.76
CA LEU A 474 -24.91 0.61 13.74
C LEU A 474 -25.15 1.54 14.90
N ASN A 475 -26.41 1.70 15.30
CA ASN A 475 -26.79 2.32 16.56
C ASN A 475 -26.85 1.24 17.67
N PRO A 476 -25.90 1.20 18.61
CA PRO A 476 -25.86 0.16 19.64
C PRO A 476 -27.00 0.27 20.69
N ALA A 477 -27.73 1.39 20.73
CA ALA A 477 -28.83 1.59 21.66
C ALA A 477 -30.11 0.87 21.22
N ASN A 478 -30.35 0.73 19.92
CA ASN A 478 -31.58 0.13 19.37
C ASN A 478 -31.31 -0.98 18.35
N GLY A 479 -30.05 -1.21 17.96
CA GLY A 479 -29.65 -2.23 16.98
C GLY A 479 -29.87 -1.84 15.51
N ASP A 480 -30.26 -0.59 15.21
CA ASP A 480 -30.51 -0.15 13.84
C ASP A 480 -29.21 -0.11 13.03
N ILE A 481 -29.20 -0.81 11.88
CA ILE A 481 -28.07 -0.85 10.96
C ILE A 481 -28.47 -0.12 9.67
N THR A 482 -27.60 0.78 9.22
CA THR A 482 -27.79 1.55 8.00
C THR A 482 -26.56 1.43 7.11
N MET A 483 -26.74 1.03 5.84
CA MET A 483 -25.67 1.06 4.85
C MET A 483 -25.34 2.50 4.47
N ILE A 484 -24.06 2.82 4.40
CA ILE A 484 -23.55 4.12 3.96
C ILE A 484 -23.14 3.98 2.49
N PRO A 485 -23.78 4.71 1.57
CA PRO A 485 -23.38 4.66 0.16
C PRO A 485 -22.01 5.27 -0.05
N VAL A 486 -21.12 4.52 -0.67
CA VAL A 486 -19.76 4.92 -1.02
C VAL A 486 -19.47 4.63 -2.49
N PRO A 487 -18.51 5.34 -3.14
CA PRO A 487 -18.25 5.19 -4.56
C PRO A 487 -17.48 3.92 -4.95
N GLU A 488 -16.88 3.19 -3.99
CA GLU A 488 -16.07 2.01 -4.26
C GLU A 488 -16.80 0.72 -3.86
N ASP A 489 -16.53 -0.36 -4.61
CA ASP A 489 -17.12 -1.68 -4.36
C ASP A 489 -16.55 -2.36 -3.10
N LEU A 490 -15.26 -2.13 -2.84
CA LEU A 490 -14.53 -2.74 -1.74
C LEU A 490 -13.95 -1.66 -0.80
N VAL A 491 -14.56 -1.46 0.35
CA VAL A 491 -14.01 -0.63 1.44
C VAL A 491 -12.98 -1.45 2.20
N LYS A 492 -11.70 -1.12 2.04
CA LYS A 492 -10.57 -1.90 2.56
C LYS A 492 -10.06 -1.45 3.93
N GLY A 493 -10.31 -0.22 4.30
CA GLY A 493 -9.89 0.30 5.61
C GLY A 493 -10.64 1.56 6.00
N ILE A 494 -10.95 1.67 7.29
CA ILE A 494 -11.62 2.82 7.90
C ILE A 494 -10.86 3.30 9.13
N SER A 495 -10.90 4.58 9.42
CA SER A 495 -10.33 5.19 10.63
C SER A 495 -11.12 6.41 11.06
N LEU A 496 -11.44 6.46 12.35
CA LEU A 496 -12.12 7.60 13.00
C LEU A 496 -11.21 8.25 14.04
N PRO A 497 -11.28 9.58 14.23
CA PRO A 497 -10.59 10.27 15.30
C PRO A 497 -11.32 10.07 16.64
N ASP A 498 -10.63 10.33 17.75
CA ASP A 498 -11.26 10.45 19.07
C ASP A 498 -12.13 11.71 19.17
N ALA A 499 -11.72 12.77 18.48
CA ALA A 499 -12.46 14.02 18.39
C ALA A 499 -12.78 14.39 16.94
N GLY A 500 -14.03 14.71 16.65
CA GLY A 500 -14.47 15.11 15.32
C GLY A 500 -15.33 14.07 14.61
N ARG A 501 -15.78 14.43 13.42
CA ARG A 501 -16.77 13.68 12.63
C ARG A 501 -16.27 13.25 11.25
N THR A 502 -14.97 13.33 11.01
CA THR A 502 -14.39 12.95 9.74
C THR A 502 -13.76 11.57 9.83
N MET A 503 -14.29 10.62 9.06
CA MET A 503 -13.70 9.30 8.86
C MET A 503 -12.72 9.36 7.69
N ALA A 504 -11.53 8.81 7.84
CA ALA A 504 -10.68 8.45 6.72
C ALA A 504 -11.00 7.01 6.29
N TRP A 505 -11.08 6.78 4.98
CA TRP A 505 -11.27 5.44 4.44
C TRP A 505 -10.64 5.30 3.06
N PHE A 506 -10.31 4.07 2.67
CA PHE A 506 -9.84 3.77 1.33
C PHE A 506 -10.48 2.49 0.82
N GLY A 507 -10.54 2.40 -0.49
CA GLY A 507 -11.14 1.26 -1.16
C GLY A 507 -10.83 1.24 -2.64
N GLN A 508 -11.37 0.25 -3.33
CA GLN A 508 -11.21 0.07 -4.77
C GLN A 508 -12.51 -0.41 -5.41
N GLY A 509 -12.68 -0.14 -6.69
CA GLY A 509 -13.77 -0.65 -7.50
C GLY A 509 -13.28 -1.66 -8.54
N ALA A 510 -14.21 -2.25 -9.30
CA ALA A 510 -13.88 -3.19 -10.36
C ALA A 510 -13.04 -2.58 -11.49
N SER A 511 -13.10 -1.27 -11.68
CA SER A 511 -12.42 -0.54 -12.77
C SER A 511 -11.32 0.40 -12.32
N ASN A 512 -11.01 0.46 -11.03
CA ASN A 512 -9.96 1.32 -10.47
C ASN A 512 -9.23 0.62 -9.32
N SER A 513 -8.00 1.06 -9.09
CA SER A 513 -7.19 0.65 -7.94
C SER A 513 -7.61 1.43 -6.68
N ASP A 514 -6.82 1.28 -5.60
CA ASP A 514 -7.09 1.95 -4.33
C ASP A 514 -7.23 3.47 -4.50
N ARG A 515 -8.26 4.03 -3.86
CA ARG A 515 -8.51 5.47 -3.73
C ARG A 515 -8.75 5.83 -2.28
N LEU A 516 -8.26 7.00 -1.88
CA LEU A 516 -8.38 7.54 -0.53
C LEU A 516 -9.50 8.57 -0.46
N TYR A 517 -10.29 8.48 0.61
CA TYR A 517 -11.44 9.34 0.83
C TYR A 517 -11.50 9.85 2.26
N LYS A 518 -12.18 10.98 2.44
CA LYS A 518 -12.75 11.39 3.72
C LYS A 518 -14.28 11.33 3.65
N LEU A 519 -14.91 10.93 4.75
CA LEU A 519 -16.37 10.88 4.91
C LEU A 519 -16.76 11.70 6.13
N ASP A 520 -17.72 12.59 5.96
CA ASP A 520 -18.36 13.31 7.07
C ASP A 520 -19.45 12.41 7.68
N THR A 521 -19.30 12.01 8.94
CA THR A 521 -20.20 11.08 9.61
C THR A 521 -21.60 11.67 9.90
N LYS A 522 -21.77 12.98 9.80
CA LYS A 522 -23.07 13.65 9.95
C LYS A 522 -23.86 13.62 8.63
N THR A 523 -23.22 13.95 7.53
CA THR A 523 -23.86 14.03 6.20
C THR A 523 -23.76 12.73 5.42
N LEU A 524 -22.88 11.80 5.83
CA LEU A 524 -22.56 10.53 5.19
C LEU A 524 -22.04 10.70 3.74
N LYS A 525 -21.40 11.84 3.45
CA LYS A 525 -20.83 12.14 2.14
C LYS A 525 -19.33 11.89 2.13
N SER A 526 -18.89 11.13 1.13
CA SER A 526 -17.48 10.89 0.84
C SER A 526 -16.92 11.93 -0.14
N THR A 527 -15.66 12.32 0.07
CA THR A 527 -14.89 13.19 -0.82
C THR A 527 -13.58 12.49 -1.16
N LEU A 528 -13.24 12.38 -2.44
CA LEU A 528 -11.98 11.83 -2.91
C LEU A 528 -10.82 12.74 -2.48
N LEU A 529 -9.78 12.16 -1.90
CA LEU A 529 -8.56 12.86 -1.49
C LEU A 529 -7.37 12.50 -2.38
N ASP A 530 -7.23 11.22 -2.75
CA ASP A 530 -6.10 10.75 -3.55
C ASP A 530 -6.50 9.56 -4.44
N ASP A 531 -5.90 9.53 -5.64
CA ASP A 531 -5.97 8.44 -6.60
C ASP A 531 -4.56 8.16 -7.11
N PRO A 532 -3.79 7.29 -6.41
CA PRO A 532 -2.37 7.05 -6.72
C PRO A 532 -2.12 6.57 -8.14
N VAL A 533 -3.04 5.81 -8.72
CA VAL A 533 -2.91 5.32 -10.09
C VAL A 533 -3.08 6.44 -11.10
N LYS A 534 -4.04 7.33 -10.89
CA LYS A 534 -4.24 8.50 -11.76
C LYS A 534 -3.00 9.40 -11.80
N GLU A 535 -2.32 9.56 -10.66
CA GLU A 535 -1.06 10.29 -10.59
C GLU A 535 0.08 9.60 -11.35
N GLN A 536 0.13 8.26 -11.30
CA GLN A 536 1.14 7.48 -12.04
C GLN A 536 0.89 7.44 -13.56
N LEU A 537 -0.35 7.62 -14.00
CA LEU A 537 -0.73 7.62 -15.41
C LEU A 537 -0.59 8.99 -16.09
N LYS A 538 -0.24 10.05 -15.34
CA LYS A 538 0.14 11.36 -15.85
C LYS A 538 1.61 11.38 -16.26
#